data_c51b4d01927b23ae66e424b1c7dced77
#
_entry.id   c51b4d01927b23ae66e424b1c7dced77
#
_cell.length_a   1.000
_cell.length_b   1.000
_cell.length_c   1.000
_cell.angle_alpha   90.00
_cell.angle_beta   90.00
_cell.angle_gamma   90.00
#
_symmetry.space_group_name_H-M   'P 1'
#
loop_
_entity.id
_entity.type
_entity.pdbx_description
1 polymer ?
#
loop_
_entity_poly.entity_id
_entity_poly.type
_entity_poly.pdbx_seq_one_letter_code
_entity_poly.pdbx_strand_id
1 'polypeptide(L)'
;RDAQESRGLGDVYKRQIADRPGQTSFNPLFIYGSSGLGKTHLMQAVGNAILEKDPTKRVYYSTSEEFANEFFKVLNSGRIQHFRDTFRALDVLLLDDIQFFEKVFGRGEGTVEEEFFHTFNKLQELGKQIIMISDKSPKEIKNLSKRLESRFLSGLTVEIQSPGYETRMMILKNMAEAQGIEIDESILEYISDSLNTNVRELEGTLTNLNARAKLLNEQITLELVQEMLMHNVKRKQSKMTAQKVIEMISVHYSISVADMKSKKRQKKIVETRQIAMYLLKNNDDLDLSLTAIGGLFGGKDHSTVISSIRKIDKKIKEDIVFKKEIETLNKKIFKV
;
A
#
# COMPACT_ATOMS: atom_id res chain seq x y z
N ARG A 1 13.27 -22.82 -0.96
CA ARG A 1 12.16 -23.75 -0.58
C ARG A 1 10.84 -22.99 -0.49
N ASP A 2 10.74 -21.94 0.34
CA ASP A 2 9.46 -21.29 0.65
C ASP A 2 8.82 -20.54 -0.54
N ALA A 3 9.60 -20.01 -1.45
CA ALA A 3 9.09 -19.27 -2.61
C ALA A 3 8.69 -20.15 -3.80
N GLN A 4 9.29 -21.35 -3.92
CA GLN A 4 8.83 -22.41 -4.83
C GLN A 4 7.55 -23.05 -4.28
N GLU A 5 7.43 -23.19 -2.97
CA GLU A 5 6.21 -23.63 -2.30
C GLU A 5 5.07 -22.63 -2.49
N SER A 6 5.30 -21.31 -2.41
CA SER A 6 4.25 -20.31 -2.61
C SER A 6 3.74 -20.22 -4.06
N ARG A 7 4.59 -20.47 -5.08
CA ARG A 7 4.17 -20.57 -6.49
C ARG A 7 3.45 -21.90 -6.77
N GLY A 8 4.00 -23.02 -6.31
CA GLY A 8 3.34 -24.31 -6.41
C GLY A 8 1.99 -24.33 -5.70
N LEU A 9 1.89 -23.69 -4.55
CA LEU A 9 0.65 -23.48 -3.82
C LEU A 9 -0.33 -22.60 -4.61
N GLY A 10 0.13 -21.49 -5.22
CA GLY A 10 -0.69 -20.62 -6.07
C GLY A 10 -1.29 -21.37 -7.25
N ASP A 11 -0.52 -22.22 -7.93
CA ASP A 11 -1.01 -23.05 -9.03
C ASP A 11 -1.98 -24.14 -8.57
N VAL A 12 -1.75 -24.73 -7.39
CA VAL A 12 -2.68 -25.70 -6.78
C VAL A 12 -4.01 -25.03 -6.45
N TYR A 13 -3.99 -23.86 -5.79
CA TYR A 13 -5.22 -23.11 -5.46
C TYR A 13 -5.95 -22.67 -6.74
N LYS A 14 -5.22 -22.16 -7.73
CA LYS A 14 -5.78 -21.78 -9.02
C LYS A 14 -6.54 -22.93 -9.67
N ARG A 15 -5.92 -24.10 -9.76
CA ARG A 15 -6.54 -25.29 -10.35
C ARG A 15 -7.75 -25.77 -9.56
N GLN A 16 -7.62 -25.93 -8.25
CA GLN A 16 -8.70 -26.48 -7.41
C GLN A 16 -9.92 -25.55 -7.34
N ILE A 17 -9.69 -24.24 -7.25
CA ILE A 17 -10.80 -23.27 -7.26
C ILE A 17 -11.42 -23.18 -8.63
N ALA A 18 -10.62 -23.19 -9.71
CA ALA A 18 -11.15 -23.15 -11.08
C ALA A 18 -11.93 -24.43 -11.46
N ASP A 19 -11.59 -25.58 -10.86
CA ASP A 19 -12.32 -26.82 -11.06
C ASP A 19 -13.69 -26.83 -10.39
N ARG A 20 -13.79 -26.30 -9.18
CA ARG A 20 -15.02 -26.32 -8.36
C ARG A 20 -15.17 -25.03 -7.55
N PRO A 21 -15.50 -23.90 -8.21
CA PRO A 21 -15.62 -22.61 -7.52
C PRO A 21 -16.72 -22.68 -6.44
N GLY A 22 -16.37 -22.26 -5.22
CA GLY A 22 -17.28 -22.23 -4.07
C GLY A 22 -17.54 -23.56 -3.38
N GLN A 23 -17.08 -24.69 -3.95
CA GLN A 23 -17.32 -26.04 -3.43
C GLN A 23 -16.11 -26.65 -2.72
N THR A 24 -15.02 -25.90 -2.59
CA THR A 24 -13.79 -26.33 -1.89
C THR A 24 -13.74 -25.69 -0.50
N SER A 25 -12.88 -26.25 0.37
CA SER A 25 -12.54 -25.63 1.67
C SER A 25 -11.82 -24.27 1.54
N PHE A 26 -11.53 -23.83 0.30
CA PHE A 26 -10.90 -22.55 -0.02
C PHE A 26 -11.94 -21.44 -0.27
N ASN A 27 -13.05 -21.45 0.40
CA ASN A 27 -14.09 -20.45 0.29
C ASN A 27 -14.52 -19.91 1.68
N PRO A 28 -14.21 -18.64 2.00
CA PRO A 28 -13.46 -17.69 1.18
C PRO A 28 -11.97 -18.00 1.07
N LEU A 29 -11.31 -17.54 0.00
CA LEU A 29 -9.86 -17.45 -0.08
C LEU A 29 -9.44 -16.02 0.27
N PHE A 30 -8.62 -15.87 1.29
CA PHE A 30 -8.06 -14.59 1.70
C PHE A 30 -6.54 -14.61 1.50
N ILE A 31 -6.03 -13.78 0.59
CA ILE A 31 -4.61 -13.68 0.27
C ILE A 31 -4.08 -12.35 0.80
N TYR A 32 -3.04 -12.38 1.61
CA TYR A 32 -2.44 -11.15 2.12
C TYR A 32 -0.92 -11.17 2.03
N GLY A 33 -0.31 -10.01 2.19
CA GLY A 33 1.14 -9.79 2.14
C GLY A 33 1.48 -8.40 1.63
N SER A 34 2.73 -8.02 1.67
CA SER A 34 3.17 -6.67 1.28
C SER A 34 2.75 -6.29 -0.14
N SER A 35 2.62 -4.99 -0.42
CA SER A 35 2.28 -4.50 -1.75
C SER A 35 3.32 -4.91 -2.80
N GLY A 36 2.86 -5.17 -4.04
CA GLY A 36 3.74 -5.50 -5.17
C GLY A 36 4.21 -6.96 -5.23
N LEU A 37 3.62 -7.88 -4.46
CA LEU A 37 3.98 -9.31 -4.47
C LEU A 37 3.18 -10.16 -5.49
N GLY A 38 2.35 -9.53 -6.33
CA GLY A 38 1.59 -10.23 -7.37
C GLY A 38 0.24 -10.80 -6.90
N LYS A 39 -0.28 -10.40 -5.73
CA LYS A 39 -1.58 -10.85 -5.20
C LYS A 39 -2.74 -10.65 -6.18
N THR A 40 -2.86 -9.43 -6.72
CA THR A 40 -3.88 -9.08 -7.72
C THR A 40 -3.76 -9.95 -8.96
N HIS A 41 -2.51 -10.18 -9.43
CA HIS A 41 -2.26 -11.02 -10.58
C HIS A 41 -2.71 -12.48 -10.35
N LEU A 42 -2.40 -13.02 -9.17
CA LEU A 42 -2.84 -14.37 -8.79
C LEU A 42 -4.38 -14.46 -8.74
N MET A 43 -5.06 -13.50 -8.14
CA MET A 43 -6.51 -13.46 -8.07
C MET A 43 -7.15 -13.38 -9.46
N GLN A 44 -6.65 -12.50 -10.33
CA GLN A 44 -7.11 -12.38 -11.71
C GLN A 44 -6.85 -13.66 -12.52
N ALA A 45 -5.70 -14.32 -12.31
CA ALA A 45 -5.39 -15.59 -12.95
C ALA A 45 -6.36 -16.72 -12.54
N VAL A 46 -6.84 -16.70 -11.27
CA VAL A 46 -7.89 -17.62 -10.82
C VAL A 46 -9.21 -17.29 -11.51
N GLY A 47 -9.62 -16.02 -11.56
CA GLY A 47 -10.84 -15.57 -12.23
C GLY A 47 -10.88 -15.94 -13.71
N ASN A 48 -9.79 -15.70 -14.43
CA ASN A 48 -9.64 -16.07 -15.83
C ASN A 48 -9.71 -17.59 -16.03
N ALA A 49 -9.05 -18.38 -15.18
CA ALA A 49 -9.11 -19.85 -15.28
C ALA A 49 -10.53 -20.41 -15.04
N ILE A 50 -11.34 -19.74 -14.20
CA ILE A 50 -12.76 -20.10 -14.03
C ILE A 50 -13.54 -19.83 -15.31
N LEU A 51 -13.35 -18.63 -15.93
CA LEU A 51 -14.03 -18.24 -17.17
C LEU A 51 -13.58 -19.08 -18.38
N GLU A 52 -12.32 -19.48 -18.45
CA GLU A 52 -11.81 -20.41 -19.48
C GLU A 52 -12.50 -21.78 -19.41
N LYS A 53 -12.84 -22.25 -18.21
CA LYS A 53 -13.54 -23.51 -18.00
C LYS A 53 -15.06 -23.42 -18.19
N ASP A 54 -15.63 -22.35 -17.70
CA ASP A 54 -17.08 -22.09 -17.80
C ASP A 54 -17.35 -20.61 -18.07
N PRO A 55 -17.45 -20.21 -19.35
CA PRO A 55 -17.72 -18.82 -19.76
C PRO A 55 -19.08 -18.28 -19.30
N THR A 56 -19.97 -19.14 -18.80
CA THR A 56 -21.31 -18.72 -18.32
C THR A 56 -21.27 -18.19 -16.90
N LYS A 57 -20.16 -18.38 -16.17
CA LYS A 57 -19.99 -17.89 -14.79
C LYS A 57 -19.92 -16.37 -14.74
N ARG A 58 -20.64 -15.82 -13.79
CA ARG A 58 -20.59 -14.38 -13.48
C ARG A 58 -19.47 -14.11 -12.51
N VAL A 59 -18.29 -13.78 -13.05
CA VAL A 59 -17.10 -13.39 -12.28
C VAL A 59 -17.05 -11.88 -12.23
N TYR A 60 -17.00 -11.31 -11.04
CA TYR A 60 -16.91 -9.87 -10.83
C TYR A 60 -15.64 -9.52 -10.04
N TYR A 61 -14.84 -8.66 -10.63
CA TYR A 61 -13.67 -8.06 -10.00
C TYR A 61 -13.97 -6.62 -9.62
N SER A 62 -13.64 -6.25 -8.39
CA SER A 62 -13.74 -4.89 -7.90
C SER A 62 -12.69 -4.64 -6.81
N THR A 63 -12.29 -3.39 -6.63
CA THR A 63 -11.62 -2.98 -5.40
C THR A 63 -12.66 -2.77 -4.30
N SER A 64 -12.25 -2.88 -3.04
CA SER A 64 -13.13 -2.56 -1.91
C SER A 64 -13.55 -1.08 -1.88
N GLU A 65 -12.75 -0.20 -2.47
CA GLU A 65 -13.09 1.21 -2.68
C GLU A 65 -14.22 1.38 -3.70
N GLU A 66 -14.14 0.70 -4.84
CA GLU A 66 -15.19 0.74 -5.87
C GLU A 66 -16.50 0.15 -5.35
N PHE A 67 -16.43 -0.98 -4.63
CA PHE A 67 -17.60 -1.57 -3.96
C PHE A 67 -18.28 -0.57 -3.02
N ALA A 68 -17.51 0.12 -2.17
CA ALA A 68 -18.05 1.12 -1.25
C ALA A 68 -18.65 2.32 -1.99
N ASN A 69 -17.97 2.82 -3.03
CA ASN A 69 -18.45 3.94 -3.84
C ASN A 69 -19.73 3.60 -4.61
N GLU A 70 -19.84 2.39 -5.15
CA GLU A 70 -21.05 1.92 -5.80
C GLU A 70 -22.22 1.80 -4.81
N PHE A 71 -21.97 1.27 -3.61
CA PHE A 71 -22.97 1.24 -2.54
C PHE A 71 -23.47 2.64 -2.17
N PHE A 72 -22.57 3.62 -1.93
CA PHE A 72 -22.98 4.98 -1.62
C PHE A 72 -23.78 5.64 -2.75
N LYS A 73 -23.41 5.39 -3.98
CA LYS A 73 -24.13 5.91 -5.17
C LYS A 73 -25.56 5.39 -5.23
N VAL A 74 -25.76 4.09 -5.00
CA VAL A 74 -27.11 3.49 -5.06
C VAL A 74 -27.94 3.81 -3.81
N LEU A 75 -27.32 3.96 -2.65
CA LEU A 75 -27.97 4.40 -1.42
C LEU A 75 -28.59 5.80 -1.61
N ASN A 76 -27.82 6.74 -2.16
CA ASN A 76 -28.30 8.09 -2.46
C ASN A 76 -29.38 8.17 -3.54
N SER A 77 -29.44 7.20 -4.44
CA SER A 77 -30.44 7.12 -5.52
C SER A 77 -31.65 6.25 -5.18
N GLY A 78 -31.73 5.65 -4.00
CA GLY A 78 -32.81 4.74 -3.59
C GLY A 78 -32.82 3.39 -4.33
N ARG A 79 -31.75 3.02 -5.06
CA ARG A 79 -31.66 1.79 -5.87
C ARG A 79 -30.90 0.65 -5.20
N ILE A 80 -30.95 0.57 -3.87
CA ILE A 80 -30.18 -0.43 -3.12
C ILE A 80 -30.55 -1.87 -3.51
N GLN A 81 -31.80 -2.12 -3.91
CA GLN A 81 -32.21 -3.45 -4.34
C GLN A 81 -31.48 -3.90 -5.62
N HIS A 82 -31.25 -3.01 -6.56
CA HIS A 82 -30.49 -3.33 -7.77
C HIS A 82 -29.04 -3.71 -7.44
N PHE A 83 -28.40 -3.01 -6.50
CA PHE A 83 -27.07 -3.37 -6.00
C PHE A 83 -27.05 -4.78 -5.41
N ARG A 84 -28.03 -5.09 -4.54
CA ARG A 84 -28.18 -6.42 -3.92
C ARG A 84 -28.38 -7.51 -4.97
N ASP A 85 -29.24 -7.28 -5.94
CA ASP A 85 -29.51 -8.25 -7.01
C ASP A 85 -28.26 -8.50 -7.87
N THR A 86 -27.48 -7.45 -8.15
CA THR A 86 -26.23 -7.56 -8.91
C THR A 86 -25.19 -8.38 -8.16
N PHE A 87 -24.84 -7.98 -6.93
CA PHE A 87 -23.76 -8.62 -6.21
C PHE A 87 -24.11 -10.02 -5.69
N ARG A 88 -25.37 -10.27 -5.30
CA ARG A 88 -25.82 -11.58 -4.79
C ARG A 88 -26.10 -12.60 -5.90
N ALA A 89 -26.14 -12.15 -7.15
CA ALA A 89 -26.29 -13.02 -8.31
C ALA A 89 -24.95 -13.53 -8.87
N LEU A 90 -23.82 -13.10 -8.35
CA LEU A 90 -22.49 -13.50 -8.81
C LEU A 90 -22.21 -14.97 -8.50
N ASP A 91 -21.41 -15.60 -9.37
CA ASP A 91 -20.84 -16.93 -9.12
C ASP A 91 -19.47 -16.84 -8.44
N VAL A 92 -18.74 -15.76 -8.74
CA VAL A 92 -17.41 -15.50 -8.16
C VAL A 92 -17.26 -14.00 -7.87
N LEU A 93 -16.92 -13.66 -6.64
CA LEU A 93 -16.56 -12.31 -6.22
C LEU A 93 -15.06 -12.23 -5.96
N LEU A 94 -14.36 -11.38 -6.72
CA LEU A 94 -12.95 -11.08 -6.57
C LEU A 94 -12.82 -9.65 -6.01
N LEU A 95 -12.34 -9.52 -4.77
CA LEU A 95 -12.30 -8.24 -4.08
C LEU A 95 -10.87 -7.87 -3.70
N ASP A 96 -10.39 -6.78 -4.29
CA ASP A 96 -9.03 -6.28 -4.07
C ASP A 96 -9.00 -5.19 -3.01
N ASP A 97 -7.80 -4.99 -2.43
CA ASP A 97 -7.51 -3.92 -1.48
C ASP A 97 -8.46 -3.85 -0.28
N ILE A 98 -8.77 -5.01 0.33
CA ILE A 98 -9.67 -5.12 1.50
C ILE A 98 -9.33 -4.15 2.61
N GLN A 99 -8.05 -3.78 2.79
CA GLN A 99 -7.63 -2.82 3.82
C GLN A 99 -8.24 -1.42 3.64
N PHE A 100 -8.79 -1.09 2.47
CA PHE A 100 -9.50 0.18 2.28
C PHE A 100 -10.75 0.29 3.17
N PHE A 101 -11.37 -0.83 3.51
CA PHE A 101 -12.51 -0.87 4.43
C PHE A 101 -12.22 -0.24 5.81
N GLU A 102 -10.94 -0.16 6.23
CA GLU A 102 -10.55 0.59 7.43
C GLU A 102 -11.03 2.05 7.43
N LYS A 103 -11.20 2.65 6.24
CA LYS A 103 -11.60 4.05 6.08
C LYS A 103 -13.11 4.27 6.11
N VAL A 104 -13.88 3.23 5.81
CA VAL A 104 -15.34 3.36 5.60
C VAL A 104 -16.18 2.56 6.59
N PHE A 105 -15.63 1.51 7.21
CA PHE A 105 -16.31 0.71 8.21
C PHE A 105 -16.39 1.42 9.57
N GLY A 106 -17.34 1.00 10.42
CA GLY A 106 -17.50 1.53 11.79
C GLY A 106 -18.22 2.88 11.88
N ARG A 107 -18.95 3.33 10.84
CA ARG A 107 -19.62 4.65 10.83
C ARG A 107 -21.12 4.64 11.07
N GLY A 108 -21.70 3.59 11.70
CA GLY A 108 -23.12 3.51 12.11
C GLY A 108 -23.96 2.48 11.37
N GLU A 109 -25.29 2.43 11.66
CA GLU A 109 -26.25 1.51 11.03
C GLU A 109 -26.52 1.85 9.56
N GLY A 110 -26.84 0.84 8.74
CA GLY A 110 -27.07 1.01 7.30
C GLY A 110 -25.80 1.28 6.50
N THR A 111 -24.68 0.74 6.99
CA THR A 111 -23.33 1.02 6.48
C THR A 111 -22.91 0.07 5.36
N VAL A 112 -21.84 0.47 4.64
CA VAL A 112 -21.11 -0.40 3.70
C VAL A 112 -20.74 -1.73 4.37
N GLU A 113 -20.38 -1.71 5.65
CA GLU A 113 -20.01 -2.91 6.40
C GLU A 113 -21.15 -3.91 6.51
N GLU A 114 -22.36 -3.44 6.86
CA GLU A 114 -23.54 -4.32 6.97
C GLU A 114 -23.95 -4.88 5.61
N GLU A 115 -23.99 -4.06 4.58
CA GLU A 115 -24.33 -4.54 3.24
C GLU A 115 -23.31 -5.53 2.70
N PHE A 116 -22.02 -5.27 2.96
CA PHE A 116 -20.93 -6.20 2.62
C PHE A 116 -21.10 -7.52 3.38
N PHE A 117 -21.37 -7.47 4.70
CA PHE A 117 -21.60 -8.65 5.50
C PHE A 117 -22.78 -9.51 4.98
N HIS A 118 -23.90 -8.87 4.63
CA HIS A 118 -25.05 -9.57 4.06
C HIS A 118 -24.76 -10.17 2.68
N THR A 119 -24.07 -9.44 1.82
CA THR A 119 -23.65 -9.90 0.50
C THR A 119 -22.71 -11.09 0.63
N PHE A 120 -21.70 -10.99 1.50
CA PHE A 120 -20.76 -12.07 1.77
C PHE A 120 -21.46 -13.36 2.24
N ASN A 121 -22.32 -13.25 3.26
CA ASN A 121 -23.05 -14.39 3.78
C ASN A 121 -23.94 -15.02 2.70
N LYS A 122 -24.63 -14.20 1.90
CA LYS A 122 -25.50 -14.73 0.84
C LYS A 122 -24.73 -15.50 -0.22
N LEU A 123 -23.57 -14.98 -0.65
CA LEU A 123 -22.69 -15.68 -1.59
C LEU A 123 -22.17 -17.00 -0.98
N GLN A 124 -21.77 -16.99 0.28
CA GLN A 124 -21.27 -18.18 0.97
C GLN A 124 -22.36 -19.24 1.13
N GLU A 125 -23.59 -18.86 1.53
CA GLU A 125 -24.76 -19.75 1.65
C GLU A 125 -25.10 -20.42 0.31
N LEU A 126 -24.97 -19.69 -0.80
CA LEU A 126 -25.22 -20.18 -2.14
C LEU A 126 -24.05 -20.98 -2.74
N GLY A 127 -22.99 -21.21 -1.97
CA GLY A 127 -21.79 -21.91 -2.45
C GLY A 127 -21.05 -21.14 -3.55
N LYS A 128 -21.12 -19.81 -3.55
CA LYS A 128 -20.42 -18.95 -4.53
C LYS A 128 -19.00 -18.66 -4.02
N GLN A 129 -18.05 -18.59 -4.95
CA GLN A 129 -16.64 -18.36 -4.58
C GLN A 129 -16.39 -16.89 -4.21
N ILE A 130 -15.69 -16.69 -3.11
CA ILE A 130 -15.21 -15.36 -2.68
C ILE A 130 -13.68 -15.43 -2.60
N ILE A 131 -13.00 -14.50 -3.27
CA ILE A 131 -11.55 -14.32 -3.18
C ILE A 131 -11.28 -12.88 -2.79
N MET A 132 -10.48 -12.69 -1.76
CA MET A 132 -10.15 -11.39 -1.20
C MET A 132 -8.64 -11.24 -1.10
N ILE A 133 -8.14 -10.06 -1.43
CA ILE A 133 -6.72 -9.73 -1.24
C ILE A 133 -6.52 -8.46 -0.44
N SER A 134 -5.45 -8.43 0.34
CA SER A 134 -5.14 -7.35 1.25
C SER A 134 -3.63 -7.18 1.42
N ASP A 135 -3.19 -5.99 1.81
CA ASP A 135 -1.81 -5.78 2.26
C ASP A 135 -1.60 -6.20 3.73
N LYS A 136 -2.70 -6.51 4.45
CA LYS A 136 -2.71 -6.87 5.87
C LYS A 136 -3.49 -8.15 6.11
N SER A 137 -3.15 -8.88 7.17
CA SER A 137 -3.97 -10.00 7.64
C SER A 137 -5.34 -9.52 8.13
N PRO A 138 -6.39 -10.38 8.13
CA PRO A 138 -7.72 -9.98 8.64
C PRO A 138 -7.70 -9.39 10.05
N LYS A 139 -6.78 -9.86 10.91
CA LYS A 139 -6.64 -9.39 12.30
C LYS A 139 -6.04 -7.99 12.42
N GLU A 140 -5.29 -7.55 11.42
CA GLU A 140 -4.61 -6.24 11.39
C GLU A 140 -5.46 -5.15 10.74
N ILE A 141 -6.57 -5.51 10.08
CA ILE A 141 -7.49 -4.55 9.46
C ILE A 141 -8.26 -3.82 10.56
N LYS A 142 -8.01 -2.52 10.68
CA LYS A 142 -8.68 -1.67 11.68
C LYS A 142 -10.16 -1.49 11.33
N ASN A 143 -10.98 -1.27 12.35
CA ASN A 143 -12.43 -1.05 12.24
C ASN A 143 -13.21 -2.22 11.62
N LEU A 144 -12.58 -3.37 11.39
CA LEU A 144 -13.26 -4.58 10.97
C LEU A 144 -14.00 -5.19 12.16
N SER A 145 -15.32 -5.43 12.01
CA SER A 145 -16.10 -6.09 13.08
C SER A 145 -15.64 -7.54 13.29
N LYS A 146 -15.76 -8.02 14.52
CA LYS A 146 -15.40 -9.41 14.86
C LYS A 146 -16.16 -10.45 14.03
N ARG A 147 -17.39 -10.14 13.64
CA ARG A 147 -18.21 -11.01 12.78
C ARG A 147 -17.61 -11.14 11.37
N LEU A 148 -17.12 -10.03 10.76
CA LEU A 148 -16.45 -10.07 9.46
C LEU A 148 -15.06 -10.68 9.55
N GLU A 149 -14.28 -10.36 10.58
CA GLU A 149 -12.99 -11.00 10.83
C GLU A 149 -13.13 -12.53 10.89
N SER A 150 -14.10 -13.03 11.65
CA SER A 150 -14.38 -14.46 11.73
C SER A 150 -14.77 -15.07 10.38
N ARG A 151 -15.55 -14.33 9.55
CA ARG A 151 -15.92 -14.78 8.19
C ARG A 151 -14.74 -14.83 7.25
N PHE A 152 -13.84 -13.84 7.29
CA PHE A 152 -12.63 -13.84 6.48
C PHE A 152 -11.72 -15.02 6.83
N LEU A 153 -11.66 -15.39 8.11
CA LEU A 153 -10.88 -16.51 8.61
C LEU A 153 -11.57 -17.87 8.49
N SER A 154 -12.85 -17.92 8.08
CA SER A 154 -13.60 -19.20 8.01
C SER A 154 -13.16 -20.13 6.87
N GLY A 155 -12.48 -19.60 5.87
CA GLY A 155 -11.90 -20.36 4.75
C GLY A 155 -10.39 -20.46 4.82
N LEU A 156 -9.74 -20.37 3.68
CA LEU A 156 -8.28 -20.42 3.57
C LEU A 156 -7.67 -19.01 3.60
N THR A 157 -6.77 -18.78 4.53
CA THR A 157 -5.97 -17.54 4.61
C THR A 157 -4.52 -17.87 4.25
N VAL A 158 -3.97 -17.15 3.26
CA VAL A 158 -2.62 -17.40 2.71
C VAL A 158 -1.81 -16.12 2.76
N GLU A 159 -0.62 -16.18 3.34
CA GLU A 159 0.36 -15.11 3.29
C GLU A 159 1.29 -15.28 2.09
N ILE A 160 1.44 -14.24 1.27
CA ILE A 160 2.46 -14.18 0.23
C ILE A 160 3.66 -13.39 0.75
N GLN A 161 4.77 -14.08 0.86
CA GLN A 161 6.04 -13.50 1.30
C GLN A 161 6.85 -12.94 0.13
N SER A 162 7.80 -12.08 0.45
CA SER A 162 8.76 -11.56 -0.54
C SER A 162 9.57 -12.70 -1.15
N PRO A 163 9.81 -12.69 -2.48
CA PRO A 163 10.51 -13.76 -3.16
C PRO A 163 11.98 -13.84 -2.71
N GLY A 164 12.48 -15.05 -2.51
CA GLY A 164 13.90 -15.30 -2.30
C GLY A 164 14.72 -15.04 -3.57
N TYR A 165 16.04 -15.09 -3.46
CA TYR A 165 16.97 -14.80 -4.58
C TYR A 165 16.65 -15.62 -5.84
N GLU A 166 16.54 -16.93 -5.75
CA GLU A 166 16.26 -17.81 -6.89
C GLU A 166 14.93 -17.48 -7.58
N THR A 167 13.91 -17.14 -6.78
CA THR A 167 12.61 -16.74 -7.31
C THR A 167 12.67 -15.39 -8.01
N ARG A 168 13.43 -14.43 -7.47
CA ARG A 168 13.66 -13.15 -8.14
C ARG A 168 14.35 -13.34 -9.49
N MET A 169 15.40 -14.19 -9.55
CA MET A 169 16.07 -14.55 -10.77
C MET A 169 15.12 -15.12 -11.83
N MET A 170 14.30 -16.08 -11.44
CA MET A 170 13.32 -16.68 -12.34
C MET A 170 12.29 -15.67 -12.82
N ILE A 171 11.83 -14.76 -11.95
CA ILE A 171 10.91 -13.67 -12.31
C ILE A 171 11.56 -12.75 -13.33
N LEU A 172 12.78 -12.31 -13.09
CA LEU A 172 13.51 -11.41 -13.98
C LEU A 172 13.76 -12.06 -15.35
N LYS A 173 14.16 -13.33 -15.40
CA LYS A 173 14.32 -14.09 -16.67
C LYS A 173 13.02 -14.14 -17.46
N ASN A 174 11.94 -14.58 -16.82
CA ASN A 174 10.63 -14.68 -17.50
C ASN A 174 10.12 -13.32 -17.98
N MET A 175 10.36 -12.24 -17.22
CA MET A 175 10.00 -10.89 -17.63
C MET A 175 10.83 -10.39 -18.81
N ALA A 176 12.14 -10.65 -18.79
CA ALA A 176 13.03 -10.28 -19.90
C ALA A 176 12.61 -10.99 -21.20
N GLU A 177 12.38 -12.30 -21.13
CA GLU A 177 11.89 -13.09 -22.27
C GLU A 177 10.52 -12.59 -22.79
N ALA A 178 9.56 -12.39 -21.89
CA ALA A 178 8.22 -11.92 -22.28
C ALA A 178 8.21 -10.53 -22.91
N GLN A 179 9.17 -9.66 -22.54
CA GLN A 179 9.31 -8.30 -23.07
C GLN A 179 10.30 -8.21 -24.24
N GLY A 180 10.93 -9.31 -24.63
CA GLY A 180 11.95 -9.35 -25.68
C GLY A 180 13.17 -8.50 -25.33
N ILE A 181 13.59 -8.51 -24.07
CA ILE A 181 14.75 -7.76 -23.58
C ILE A 181 15.97 -8.65 -23.66
N GLU A 182 16.95 -8.27 -24.48
CA GLU A 182 18.26 -8.91 -24.51
C GLU A 182 19.11 -8.39 -23.34
N ILE A 183 19.40 -9.25 -22.38
CA ILE A 183 20.15 -8.92 -21.17
C ILE A 183 20.95 -10.15 -20.69
N ASP A 184 22.20 -9.93 -20.33
CA ASP A 184 23.04 -11.01 -19.83
C ASP A 184 22.60 -11.52 -18.47
N GLU A 185 22.77 -12.83 -18.26
CA GLU A 185 22.40 -13.49 -17.00
C GLU A 185 23.11 -12.88 -15.79
N SER A 186 24.39 -12.51 -15.93
CA SER A 186 25.18 -11.85 -14.88
C SER A 186 24.58 -10.50 -14.43
N ILE A 187 23.90 -9.81 -15.35
CA ILE A 187 23.22 -8.55 -15.04
C ILE A 187 21.94 -8.83 -14.26
N LEU A 188 21.19 -9.88 -14.65
CA LEU A 188 19.99 -10.31 -13.90
C LEU A 188 20.37 -10.78 -12.49
N GLU A 189 21.49 -11.48 -12.33
CA GLU A 189 22.04 -11.87 -11.03
C GLU A 189 22.32 -10.63 -10.16
N TYR A 190 23.01 -9.64 -10.73
CA TYR A 190 23.31 -8.40 -10.02
C TYR A 190 22.05 -7.64 -9.59
N ILE A 191 21.03 -7.56 -10.47
CA ILE A 191 19.73 -6.94 -10.13
C ILE A 191 19.05 -7.72 -9.00
N SER A 192 19.02 -9.06 -9.10
CA SER A 192 18.39 -9.92 -8.11
C SER A 192 19.05 -9.82 -6.73
N ASP A 193 20.37 -9.68 -6.67
CA ASP A 193 21.13 -9.52 -5.42
C ASP A 193 20.94 -8.13 -4.82
N SER A 194 21.01 -7.10 -5.68
CA SER A 194 20.90 -5.69 -5.27
C SER A 194 19.50 -5.28 -4.83
N LEU A 195 18.45 -5.92 -5.36
CA LEU A 195 17.06 -5.60 -5.07
C LEU A 195 16.40 -6.70 -4.22
N ASN A 196 16.54 -6.59 -2.91
CA ASN A 196 15.79 -7.45 -1.97
C ASN A 196 14.40 -6.87 -1.71
N THR A 197 13.56 -6.84 -2.76
CA THR A 197 12.30 -6.10 -2.77
C THR A 197 11.15 -6.91 -3.38
N ASN A 198 10.05 -6.23 -3.69
CA ASN A 198 8.86 -6.82 -4.28
C ASN A 198 8.96 -6.97 -5.81
N VAL A 199 8.08 -7.80 -6.39
CA VAL A 199 8.03 -8.11 -7.82
C VAL A 199 7.82 -6.86 -8.68
N ARG A 200 7.00 -5.90 -8.22
CA ARG A 200 6.74 -4.64 -8.93
C ARG A 200 7.99 -3.78 -9.09
N GLU A 201 8.87 -3.79 -8.11
CA GLU A 201 10.14 -3.04 -8.18
C GLU A 201 11.14 -3.70 -9.14
N LEU A 202 11.16 -5.04 -9.19
CA LEU A 202 11.94 -5.78 -10.20
C LEU A 202 11.46 -5.47 -11.62
N GLU A 203 10.14 -5.51 -11.84
CA GLU A 203 9.52 -5.18 -13.12
C GLU A 203 9.81 -3.73 -13.54
N GLY A 204 9.61 -2.78 -12.63
CA GLY A 204 9.90 -1.37 -12.87
C GLY A 204 11.36 -1.12 -13.21
N THR A 205 12.28 -1.83 -12.56
CA THR A 205 13.72 -1.73 -12.83
C THR A 205 14.04 -2.25 -14.24
N LEU A 206 13.55 -3.42 -14.61
CA LEU A 206 13.79 -4.01 -15.92
C LEU A 206 13.18 -3.16 -17.05
N THR A 207 11.96 -2.66 -16.87
CA THR A 207 11.28 -1.77 -17.81
C THR A 207 12.05 -0.46 -18.02
N ASN A 208 12.54 0.15 -16.93
CA ASN A 208 13.32 1.39 -17.01
C ASN A 208 14.68 1.18 -17.69
N LEU A 209 15.36 0.05 -17.44
CA LEU A 209 16.61 -0.31 -18.11
C LEU A 209 16.38 -0.46 -19.61
N ASN A 210 15.37 -1.20 -20.00
CA ASN A 210 15.01 -1.39 -21.42
C ASN A 210 14.66 -0.07 -22.11
N ALA A 211 13.87 0.78 -21.46
CA ALA A 211 13.52 2.09 -22.00
C ALA A 211 14.76 2.97 -22.19
N ARG A 212 15.69 2.99 -21.22
CA ARG A 212 16.92 3.78 -21.29
C ARG A 212 17.86 3.26 -22.40
N ALA A 213 18.06 1.93 -22.48
CA ALA A 213 18.87 1.32 -23.52
C ALA A 213 18.33 1.62 -24.92
N LYS A 214 17.02 1.53 -25.12
CA LYS A 214 16.37 1.89 -26.40
C LYS A 214 16.50 3.37 -26.75
N LEU A 215 16.36 4.28 -25.78
CA LEU A 215 16.49 5.72 -25.99
C LEU A 215 17.92 6.13 -26.39
N LEU A 216 18.93 5.49 -25.81
CA LEU A 216 20.34 5.78 -26.07
C LEU A 216 20.89 4.94 -27.22
N ASN A 217 20.11 3.99 -27.73
CA ASN A 217 20.55 2.98 -28.73
C ASN A 217 21.81 2.22 -28.27
N GLU A 218 21.82 1.84 -26.98
CA GLU A 218 22.91 1.15 -26.29
C GLU A 218 22.43 -0.21 -25.80
N GLN A 219 23.38 -1.14 -25.56
CA GLN A 219 23.07 -2.39 -24.86
C GLN A 219 22.95 -2.16 -23.37
N ILE A 220 22.20 -3.06 -22.69
CA ILE A 220 22.11 -3.05 -21.24
C ILE A 220 23.43 -3.61 -20.68
N THR A 221 24.26 -2.73 -20.11
CA THR A 221 25.52 -3.09 -19.47
C THR A 221 25.41 -3.08 -17.95
N LEU A 222 26.37 -3.73 -17.28
CA LEU A 222 26.44 -3.74 -15.82
C LEU A 222 26.62 -2.32 -15.25
N GLU A 223 27.40 -1.48 -15.93
CA GLU A 223 27.64 -0.08 -15.54
C GLU A 223 26.34 0.72 -15.57
N LEU A 224 25.55 0.55 -16.63
CA LEU A 224 24.23 1.20 -16.76
C LEU A 224 23.29 0.81 -15.60
N VAL A 225 23.29 -0.46 -15.23
CA VAL A 225 22.48 -0.97 -14.10
C VAL A 225 22.98 -0.41 -12.78
N GLN A 226 24.29 -0.42 -12.54
CA GLN A 226 24.89 0.12 -11.32
C GLN A 226 24.57 1.60 -11.15
N GLU A 227 24.74 2.40 -12.19
CA GLU A 227 24.40 3.82 -12.20
C GLU A 227 22.93 4.04 -11.83
N MET A 228 22.02 3.29 -12.47
CA MET A 228 20.59 3.43 -12.24
C MET A 228 20.18 3.00 -10.82
N LEU A 229 20.73 1.91 -10.31
CA LEU A 229 20.43 1.45 -8.95
C LEU A 229 21.04 2.38 -7.89
N MET A 230 22.24 2.92 -8.10
CA MET A 230 22.84 3.93 -7.23
C MET A 230 22.01 5.23 -7.20
N HIS A 231 21.46 5.66 -8.33
CA HIS A 231 20.55 6.80 -8.37
C HIS A 231 19.26 6.51 -7.60
N ASN A 232 18.70 5.32 -7.70
CA ASN A 232 17.51 4.91 -6.94
C ASN A 232 17.80 4.81 -5.44
N VAL A 233 18.95 4.28 -5.04
CA VAL A 233 19.39 4.23 -3.64
C VAL A 233 19.62 5.65 -3.09
N LYS A 234 20.29 6.52 -3.83
CA LYS A 234 20.46 7.93 -3.45
C LYS A 234 19.11 8.65 -3.37
N ARG A 235 18.17 8.38 -4.27
CA ARG A 235 16.81 8.94 -4.23
C ARG A 235 15.99 8.39 -3.06
N LYS A 236 16.12 7.09 -2.72
CA LYS A 236 15.50 6.51 -1.51
C LYS A 236 16.15 7.03 -0.22
N GLN A 237 17.48 7.18 -0.19
CA GLN A 237 18.20 7.77 0.96
C GLN A 237 18.03 9.29 1.07
N SER A 238 17.72 9.98 -0.03
CA SER A 238 17.43 11.41 -0.05
C SER A 238 15.96 11.73 0.28
N LYS A 239 15.07 10.74 0.38
CA LYS A 239 13.72 11.02 0.90
C LYS A 239 13.86 11.51 2.33
N MET A 240 13.58 12.80 2.49
CA MET A 240 13.55 13.43 3.81
C MET A 240 12.51 12.70 4.67
N THR A 241 12.95 12.17 5.80
CA THR A 241 12.04 11.52 6.77
C THR A 241 11.67 12.52 7.87
N ALA A 242 10.50 12.37 8.48
CA ALA A 242 10.08 13.20 9.60
C ALA A 242 11.12 13.24 10.73
N GLN A 243 11.75 12.10 11.02
CA GLN A 243 12.79 12.01 12.03
C GLN A 243 14.02 12.85 11.65
N LYS A 244 14.45 12.79 10.39
CA LYS A 244 15.60 13.55 9.90
C LYS A 244 15.32 15.07 9.90
N VAL A 245 14.08 15.47 9.59
CA VAL A 245 13.64 16.88 9.74
C VAL A 245 13.78 17.35 11.18
N ILE A 246 13.30 16.55 12.15
CA ILE A 246 13.40 16.87 13.58
C ILE A 246 14.87 16.98 14.02
N GLU A 247 15.73 16.09 13.56
CA GLU A 247 17.16 16.12 13.85
C GLU A 247 17.85 17.38 13.29
N MET A 248 17.56 17.75 12.05
CA MET A 248 18.10 18.96 11.44
C MET A 248 17.64 20.23 12.16
N ILE A 249 16.38 20.30 12.58
CA ILE A 249 15.84 21.40 13.37
C ILE A 249 16.48 21.44 14.76
N SER A 250 16.66 20.27 15.39
CA SER A 250 17.37 20.10 16.67
C SER A 250 18.78 20.70 16.62
N VAL A 251 19.54 20.39 15.57
CA VAL A 251 20.89 20.93 15.35
C VAL A 251 20.83 22.45 15.11
N HIS A 252 19.89 22.92 14.26
CA HIS A 252 19.78 24.34 13.91
C HIS A 252 19.51 25.24 15.12
N TYR A 253 18.59 24.83 16.00
CA TYR A 253 18.23 25.58 17.20
C TYR A 253 19.04 25.20 18.46
N SER A 254 19.94 24.23 18.35
CA SER A 254 20.71 23.67 19.47
C SER A 254 19.81 23.18 20.63
N ILE A 255 18.72 22.50 20.28
CA ILE A 255 17.75 21.88 21.20
C ILE A 255 17.72 20.38 20.95
N SER A 256 17.95 19.58 21.99
CA SER A 256 17.95 18.11 21.82
C SER A 256 16.60 17.57 21.35
N VAL A 257 16.62 16.52 20.53
CA VAL A 257 15.38 15.82 20.10
C VAL A 257 14.59 15.33 21.31
N ALA A 258 15.28 14.89 22.38
CA ALA A 258 14.65 14.48 23.63
C ALA A 258 13.89 15.63 24.30
N ASP A 259 14.45 16.84 24.31
CA ASP A 259 13.77 18.03 24.83
C ASP A 259 12.57 18.43 23.96
N MET A 260 12.69 18.33 22.64
CA MET A 260 11.57 18.59 21.74
C MET A 260 10.40 17.61 21.98
N LYS A 261 10.68 16.35 22.31
CA LYS A 261 9.67 15.32 22.64
C LYS A 261 9.16 15.41 24.09
N SER A 262 9.85 16.13 24.97
CA SER A 262 9.54 16.21 26.39
C SER A 262 8.31 17.08 26.69
N LYS A 263 7.87 17.07 27.98
CA LYS A 263 6.83 17.96 28.50
C LYS A 263 7.37 19.34 28.92
N LYS A 264 8.65 19.65 28.71
CA LYS A 264 9.26 20.93 29.07
C LYS A 264 8.56 22.10 28.38
N ARG A 265 8.36 23.22 29.13
CA ARG A 265 7.63 24.41 28.70
C ARG A 265 8.52 25.64 28.52
N GLN A 266 9.83 25.49 28.52
CA GLN A 266 10.75 26.59 28.24
C GLN A 266 10.47 27.18 26.85
N LYS A 267 10.42 28.51 26.76
CA LYS A 267 10.01 29.23 25.55
C LYS A 267 10.73 28.76 24.29
N LYS A 268 12.06 28.62 24.35
CA LYS A 268 12.88 28.18 23.22
C LYS A 268 12.55 26.75 22.76
N ILE A 269 12.34 25.81 23.72
CA ILE A 269 11.96 24.42 23.40
C ILE A 269 10.58 24.35 22.76
N VAL A 270 9.62 25.10 23.32
CA VAL A 270 8.24 25.13 22.80
C VAL A 270 8.22 25.72 21.41
N GLU A 271 8.92 26.81 21.14
CA GLU A 271 8.97 27.45 19.84
C GLU A 271 9.63 26.54 18.79
N THR A 272 10.77 25.93 19.11
CA THR A 272 11.44 24.97 18.22
C THR A 272 10.53 23.78 17.89
N ARG A 273 9.79 23.26 18.87
CA ARG A 273 8.81 22.19 18.67
C ARG A 273 7.69 22.62 17.73
N GLN A 274 7.17 23.84 17.88
CA GLN A 274 6.11 24.41 17.04
C GLN A 274 6.58 24.60 15.60
N ILE A 275 7.80 25.10 15.40
CA ILE A 275 8.43 25.22 14.08
C ILE A 275 8.57 23.85 13.42
N ALA A 276 9.01 22.84 14.17
CA ALA A 276 9.13 21.48 13.64
C ALA A 276 7.76 20.91 13.21
N MET A 277 6.71 21.08 14.02
CA MET A 277 5.35 20.66 13.65
C MET A 277 4.84 21.38 12.41
N TYR A 278 5.13 22.67 12.28
CA TYR A 278 4.78 23.49 11.12
C TYR A 278 5.45 23.01 9.84
N LEU A 279 6.78 22.82 9.87
CA LEU A 279 7.54 22.34 8.70
C LEU A 279 7.16 20.92 8.28
N LEU A 280 6.90 20.03 9.24
CA LEU A 280 6.45 18.67 8.95
C LEU A 280 5.06 18.64 8.30
N LYS A 281 4.15 19.55 8.68
CA LYS A 281 2.80 19.57 8.12
C LYS A 281 2.75 20.21 6.73
N ASN A 282 3.55 21.23 6.49
CA ASN A 282 3.56 21.98 5.24
C ASN A 282 4.52 21.41 4.18
N ASN A 283 4.99 20.19 4.38
CA ASN A 283 5.76 19.46 3.38
C ASN A 283 4.91 18.34 2.77
N ASP A 284 4.55 18.50 1.50
CA ASP A 284 3.69 17.57 0.77
C ASP A 284 4.34 16.19 0.55
N ASP A 285 5.68 16.12 0.47
CA ASP A 285 6.41 14.85 0.29
C ASP A 285 6.32 13.92 1.51
N LEU A 286 6.04 14.47 2.70
CA LEU A 286 5.92 13.70 3.93
C LEU A 286 4.49 13.24 4.22
N ASP A 287 3.48 13.91 3.68
CA ASP A 287 2.03 13.64 3.82
C ASP A 287 1.61 13.13 5.21
N LEU A 288 2.04 13.82 6.27
CA LEU A 288 1.80 13.40 7.64
C LEU A 288 0.44 13.89 8.16
N SER A 289 -0.32 12.97 8.77
CA SER A 289 -1.51 13.34 9.51
C SER A 289 -1.14 14.10 10.80
N LEU A 290 -2.04 14.95 11.29
CA LEU A 290 -1.85 15.70 12.55
C LEU A 290 -1.58 14.77 13.74
N THR A 291 -2.23 13.61 13.77
CA THR A 291 -2.04 12.58 14.80
C THR A 291 -0.64 11.96 14.70
N ALA A 292 -0.17 11.68 13.49
CA ALA A 292 1.18 11.18 13.28
C ALA A 292 2.25 12.19 13.75
N ILE A 293 2.08 13.48 13.40
CA ILE A 293 2.95 14.56 13.88
C ILE A 293 2.93 14.62 15.42
N GLY A 294 1.75 14.58 16.05
CA GLY A 294 1.63 14.57 17.52
C GLY A 294 2.39 13.42 18.18
N GLY A 295 2.35 12.22 17.57
CA GLY A 295 3.10 11.04 18.01
C GLY A 295 4.61 11.26 18.03
N LEU A 296 5.16 11.96 17.03
CA LEU A 296 6.59 12.29 16.93
C LEU A 296 7.09 13.20 18.06
N PHE A 297 6.22 13.97 18.70
CA PHE A 297 6.55 14.89 19.79
C PHE A 297 6.04 14.46 21.17
N GLY A 298 6.09 13.15 21.44
CA GLY A 298 5.76 12.59 22.76
C GLY A 298 4.27 12.47 23.02
N GLY A 299 3.48 12.11 21.99
CA GLY A 299 2.05 11.83 22.10
C GLY A 299 1.20 13.10 22.30
N LYS A 300 1.56 14.20 21.64
CA LYS A 300 0.74 15.44 21.69
C LYS A 300 -0.55 15.24 20.90
N ASP A 301 -1.65 15.72 21.44
CA ASP A 301 -2.95 15.68 20.79
C ASP A 301 -2.96 16.50 19.49
N HIS A 302 -3.78 16.09 18.53
CA HIS A 302 -3.96 16.77 17.26
C HIS A 302 -4.34 18.26 17.42
N SER A 303 -5.12 18.60 18.47
CA SER A 303 -5.47 19.98 18.81
C SER A 303 -4.25 20.82 19.20
N THR A 304 -3.27 20.23 19.90
CA THR A 304 -2.00 20.87 20.24
C THR A 304 -1.16 21.10 18.99
N VAL A 305 -1.15 20.17 18.03
CA VAL A 305 -0.45 20.32 16.75
C VAL A 305 -1.07 21.45 15.93
N ILE A 306 -2.41 21.49 15.80
CA ILE A 306 -3.14 22.57 15.09
C ILE A 306 -2.83 23.93 15.71
N SER A 307 -2.90 24.05 17.04
CA SER A 307 -2.62 25.32 17.73
C SER A 307 -1.18 25.78 17.53
N SER A 308 -0.24 24.83 17.47
CA SER A 308 1.18 25.09 17.21
C SER A 308 1.41 25.63 15.80
N ILE A 309 0.82 24.99 14.81
CA ILE A 309 0.89 25.39 13.40
C ILE A 309 0.31 26.81 13.22
N ARG A 310 -0.89 27.06 13.76
CA ARG A 310 -1.54 28.38 13.69
C ARG A 310 -0.69 29.50 14.32
N LYS A 311 0.02 29.21 15.41
CA LYS A 311 0.91 30.20 16.06
C LYS A 311 2.09 30.56 15.17
N ILE A 312 2.70 29.58 14.52
CA ILE A 312 3.81 29.82 13.59
C ILE A 312 3.30 30.53 12.34
N ASP A 313 2.17 30.14 11.77
CA ASP A 313 1.53 30.84 10.65
C ASP A 313 1.28 32.32 10.95
N LYS A 314 0.74 32.62 12.14
CA LYS A 314 0.51 34.00 12.56
C LYS A 314 1.83 34.77 12.67
N LYS A 315 2.84 34.16 13.31
CA LYS A 315 4.15 34.81 13.48
C LYS A 315 4.85 35.07 12.15
N ILE A 316 4.75 34.16 11.18
CA ILE A 316 5.28 34.36 9.83
C ILE A 316 4.62 35.53 9.11
N LYS A 317 3.32 35.81 9.36
CA LYS A 317 2.60 36.92 8.77
C LYS A 317 2.95 38.26 9.42
N GLU A 318 3.27 38.27 10.71
CA GLU A 318 3.52 39.47 11.51
C GLU A 318 5.01 39.85 11.55
N ASP A 319 5.94 38.91 11.33
CA ASP A 319 7.39 39.11 11.48
C ASP A 319 8.12 38.67 10.20
N ILE A 320 8.56 39.69 9.42
CA ILE A 320 9.29 39.48 8.16
C ILE A 320 10.64 38.79 8.37
N VAL A 321 11.33 39.05 9.51
CA VAL A 321 12.61 38.46 9.80
C VAL A 321 12.43 36.95 10.11
N PHE A 322 11.44 36.65 10.94
CA PHE A 322 11.08 35.27 11.26
C PHE A 322 10.63 34.49 10.01
N LYS A 323 9.86 35.15 9.10
CA LYS A 323 9.48 34.57 7.82
C LYS A 323 10.70 34.13 7.00
N LYS A 324 11.69 35.00 6.84
CA LYS A 324 12.93 34.72 6.11
C LYS A 324 13.74 33.60 6.78
N GLU A 325 13.76 33.54 8.10
CA GLU A 325 14.41 32.46 8.86
C GLU A 325 13.77 31.11 8.53
N ILE A 326 12.43 31.01 8.60
CA ILE A 326 11.69 29.78 8.32
C ILE A 326 11.83 29.36 6.85
N GLU A 327 11.79 30.30 5.90
CA GLU A 327 12.00 30.02 4.48
C GLU A 327 13.44 29.49 4.23
N THR A 328 14.43 30.09 4.85
CA THR A 328 15.83 29.64 4.74
C THR A 328 16.02 28.26 5.35
N LEU A 329 15.41 28.01 6.51
CA LEU A 329 15.43 26.72 7.17
C LEU A 329 14.72 25.66 6.31
N ASN A 330 13.58 25.99 5.75
CA ASN A 330 12.82 25.10 4.85
C ASN A 330 13.67 24.69 3.63
N LYS A 331 14.28 25.69 2.94
CA LYS A 331 15.21 25.43 1.83
C LYS A 331 16.40 24.56 2.23
N LYS A 332 16.98 24.78 3.42
CA LYS A 332 18.11 24.00 3.92
C LYS A 332 17.72 22.54 4.23
N ILE A 333 16.52 22.32 4.76
CA ILE A 333 16.03 20.99 5.13
C ILE A 333 15.60 20.21 3.90
N PHE A 334 14.80 20.81 3.03
CA PHE A 334 14.18 20.10 1.91
C PHE A 334 14.89 20.30 0.56
N LYS A 335 15.99 21.08 0.53
CA LYS A 335 16.80 21.32 -0.69
C LYS A 335 15.97 21.75 -1.90
N VAL A 336 14.97 22.60 -1.66
CA VAL A 336 14.17 23.25 -2.71
C VAL A 336 14.80 24.57 -3.13
#